data_343371cfd78d4aeaffafc4bb7191d7b9
#
_entry.id   343371cfd78d4aeaffafc4bb7191d7b9
#
_cell.length_a   1.000
_cell.length_b   1.000
_cell.length_c   1.000
_cell.angle_alpha   90.00
_cell.angle_beta   90.00
_cell.angle_gamma   90.00
#
_symmetry.space_group_name_H-M   'P 1'
#
loop_
_entity.id
_entity.type
_entity.pdbx_description
1 polymer ?
#
loop_
_entity_poly.entity_id
_entity_poly.type
_entity_poly.pdbx_seq_one_letter_code
_entity_poly.pdbx_strand_id
1 'polypeptide(L)'
;MLNFEKEQKVVEIGTTRIGGQPGENPVVMIATVFYANHAALLDEKTGKIDKKLVEQELNEYSEIIEETGMQGIVDVVGGYPEALLKECEFVADVVDYPFLVDGLNDASRIPAMEGLKEVGLLDRAILNSIDEATTDENLAKLREIGVKSAVLLTFGNKYIFPHQKIEFLKNELIPKAQKANIENMIVDTAVLDLPSIGINVETTRLVKSELGLPTGFAPANAIYGWKFVKKYGDKSRCGGIASSMAYCVNAGNDFVLFGPVKFAKCVIPAISLISGINSYYRRRILRKSISDRTPLKKIF
;
A
#
# COMPACT_ATOMS: atom_id res chain seq x y z
N MET A 1 -22.09 6.31 -6.73
CA MET A 1 -20.99 5.64 -6.03
C MET A 1 -20.83 4.25 -6.60
N LEU A 2 -19.62 3.76 -6.74
CA LEU A 2 -19.33 2.46 -7.39
C LEU A 2 -19.82 1.29 -6.53
N ASN A 3 -20.33 0.27 -7.20
CA ASN A 3 -20.58 -1.05 -6.65
C ASN A 3 -20.28 -2.05 -7.77
N PHE A 4 -19.39 -2.99 -7.52
CA PHE A 4 -18.94 -3.96 -8.51
C PHE A 4 -19.83 -5.21 -8.44
N GLU A 5 -20.19 -5.76 -9.59
CA GLU A 5 -20.96 -7.02 -9.67
C GLU A 5 -20.13 -8.22 -9.29
N LYS A 6 -18.84 -8.20 -9.66
CA LYS A 6 -17.86 -9.23 -9.26
C LYS A 6 -17.73 -9.26 -7.75
N GLU A 7 -17.72 -10.44 -7.17
CA GLU A 7 -17.36 -10.63 -5.76
C GLU A 7 -15.99 -10.04 -5.45
N GLN A 8 -15.93 -9.22 -4.41
CA GLN A 8 -14.70 -8.54 -4.01
C GLN A 8 -14.02 -9.31 -2.91
N LYS A 9 -12.77 -9.69 -3.13
CA LYS A 9 -11.93 -10.33 -2.11
C LYS A 9 -11.56 -9.34 -1.02
N VAL A 10 -11.49 -9.85 0.20
CA VAL A 10 -10.89 -9.17 1.34
C VAL A 10 -9.75 -10.05 1.81
N VAL A 11 -8.57 -9.46 1.97
CA VAL A 11 -7.40 -10.12 2.57
C VAL A 11 -7.18 -9.55 3.96
N GLU A 12 -6.79 -10.41 4.90
CA GLU A 12 -6.47 -10.04 6.28
C GLU A 12 -4.98 -10.32 6.52
N ILE A 13 -4.24 -9.27 6.87
CA ILE A 13 -2.81 -9.33 7.14
C ILE A 13 -2.58 -8.63 8.46
N GLY A 14 -2.12 -9.36 9.48
CA GLY A 14 -2.01 -8.82 10.83
C GLY A 14 -3.35 -8.21 11.28
N THR A 15 -3.34 -6.95 11.66
CA THR A 15 -4.51 -6.20 12.15
C THR A 15 -5.30 -5.50 11.03
N THR A 16 -4.90 -5.63 9.77
CA THR A 16 -5.42 -4.84 8.64
C THR A 16 -6.21 -5.69 7.66
N ARG A 17 -7.40 -5.20 7.27
CA ARG A 17 -8.27 -5.79 6.25
C ARG A 17 -8.23 -4.93 4.98
N ILE A 18 -7.87 -5.52 3.84
CA ILE A 18 -7.71 -4.82 2.56
C ILE A 18 -8.70 -5.39 1.54
N GLY A 19 -9.47 -4.54 0.89
CA GLY A 19 -10.40 -4.98 -0.15
C GLY A 19 -11.87 -4.87 0.25
N GLY A 20 -12.72 -5.59 -0.45
CA GLY A 20 -14.17 -5.49 -0.33
C GLY A 20 -14.77 -4.47 -1.30
N GLN A 21 -16.07 -4.22 -1.17
CA GLN A 21 -16.75 -3.21 -1.97
C GLN A 21 -16.40 -1.79 -1.48
N PRO A 22 -16.43 -0.76 -2.35
CA PRO A 22 -16.24 0.62 -1.92
C PRO A 22 -17.14 1.01 -0.75
N GLY A 23 -16.53 1.52 0.33
CA GLY A 23 -17.21 1.89 1.57
C GLY A 23 -17.57 0.72 2.51
N GLU A 24 -17.17 -0.51 2.20
CA GLU A 24 -17.33 -1.67 3.08
C GLU A 24 -16.30 -1.67 4.19
N ASN A 25 -15.04 -1.61 3.83
CA ASN A 25 -13.91 -1.43 4.73
C ASN A 25 -13.31 -0.03 4.58
N PRO A 26 -12.68 0.54 5.62
CA PRO A 26 -11.88 1.75 5.46
C PRO A 26 -10.74 1.52 4.47
N VAL A 27 -10.44 2.54 3.69
CA VAL A 27 -9.26 2.52 2.83
C VAL A 27 -7.99 2.42 3.68
N VAL A 28 -7.04 1.59 3.26
CA VAL A 28 -5.77 1.43 3.97
C VAL A 28 -4.82 2.56 3.57
N MET A 29 -4.30 3.25 4.58
CA MET A 29 -3.34 4.34 4.42
C MET A 29 -1.93 3.78 4.59
N ILE A 30 -1.11 3.79 3.53
CA ILE A 30 0.25 3.25 3.58
C ILE A 30 1.24 4.40 3.67
N ALA A 31 1.99 4.44 4.79
CA ALA A 31 3.03 5.42 5.08
C ALA A 31 4.41 4.87 4.74
N THR A 32 5.26 5.63 4.04
CA THR A 32 6.63 5.21 3.72
C THR A 32 7.63 5.76 4.73
N VAL A 33 8.53 4.91 5.21
CA VAL A 33 9.68 5.24 6.05
C VAL A 33 10.99 4.82 5.38
N PHE A 34 12.11 5.37 5.82
CA PHE A 34 13.48 5.11 5.32
C PHE A 34 13.69 5.37 3.82
N TYR A 35 12.82 6.17 3.21
CA TYR A 35 12.97 6.64 1.84
C TYR A 35 14.23 7.51 1.67
N ALA A 36 14.71 7.68 0.44
CA ALA A 36 15.87 8.50 0.14
C ALA A 36 15.76 9.93 0.71
N ASN A 37 16.76 10.37 1.47
CA ASN A 37 16.78 11.62 2.24
C ASN A 37 15.79 11.69 3.40
N HIS A 38 15.30 10.56 3.91
CA HIS A 38 14.60 10.55 5.19
C HIS A 38 15.55 10.96 6.30
N ALA A 39 15.16 11.96 7.11
CA ALA A 39 16.04 12.50 8.16
C ALA A 39 16.44 11.43 9.21
N ALA A 40 15.60 10.44 9.40
CA ALA A 40 15.86 9.34 10.32
C ALA A 40 16.82 8.28 9.77
N LEU A 41 17.10 8.23 8.47
CA LEU A 41 18.01 7.28 7.85
C LEU A 41 19.44 7.85 7.90
N LEU A 42 20.25 7.39 8.85
CA LEU A 42 21.62 7.87 9.09
C LEU A 42 22.66 7.15 8.21
N ASP A 43 22.45 5.86 7.94
CA ASP A 43 23.28 5.05 7.05
C ASP A 43 22.45 3.93 6.44
N GLU A 44 22.17 4.06 5.14
CA GLU A 44 21.35 3.13 4.37
C GLU A 44 21.96 1.72 4.30
N LYS A 45 23.29 1.62 4.25
CA LYS A 45 23.97 0.32 4.09
C LYS A 45 23.90 -0.55 5.34
N THR A 46 23.98 0.07 6.50
CA THR A 46 24.03 -0.63 7.79
C THR A 46 22.68 -0.67 8.49
N GLY A 47 21.68 0.05 7.96
CA GLY A 47 20.37 0.24 8.62
C GLY A 47 20.50 1.05 9.92
N LYS A 48 21.48 1.97 9.97
CA LYS A 48 21.61 2.87 11.12
C LYS A 48 20.57 3.98 11.03
N ILE A 49 19.67 4.04 12.01
CA ILE A 49 18.55 4.98 12.03
C ILE A 49 18.55 5.82 13.32
N ASP A 50 17.93 6.99 13.25
CA ASP A 50 17.51 7.74 14.43
C ASP A 50 16.21 7.13 14.98
N LYS A 51 16.35 6.15 15.87
CA LYS A 51 15.23 5.39 16.43
C LYS A 51 14.16 6.29 17.08
N LYS A 52 14.60 7.35 17.77
CA LYS A 52 13.69 8.26 18.47
C LYS A 52 12.82 9.04 17.49
N LEU A 53 13.39 9.49 16.39
CA LEU A 53 12.65 10.22 15.36
C LEU A 53 11.62 9.30 14.66
N VAL A 54 12.03 8.08 14.27
CA VAL A 54 11.11 7.12 13.65
C VAL A 54 9.99 6.71 14.59
N GLU A 55 10.31 6.43 15.85
CA GLU A 55 9.31 6.10 16.89
C GLU A 55 8.28 7.23 17.04
N GLN A 56 8.73 8.48 17.08
CA GLN A 56 7.82 9.62 17.14
C GLN A 56 6.92 9.69 15.91
N GLU A 57 7.47 9.56 14.69
CA GLU A 57 6.71 9.63 13.45
C GLU A 57 5.68 8.49 13.34
N LEU A 58 6.06 7.27 13.74
CA LEU A 58 5.16 6.11 13.71
C LEU A 58 4.06 6.20 14.77
N ASN A 59 4.37 6.70 15.96
CA ASN A 59 3.37 6.94 17.00
C ASN A 59 2.36 8.01 16.55
N GLU A 60 2.81 9.13 15.99
CA GLU A 60 1.92 10.15 15.42
C GLU A 60 1.04 9.59 14.30
N TYR A 61 1.60 8.75 13.42
CA TYR A 61 0.83 8.07 12.39
C TYR A 61 -0.23 7.14 13.00
N SER A 62 0.14 6.33 14.00
CA SER A 62 -0.74 5.41 14.70
C SER A 62 -1.91 6.12 15.38
N GLU A 63 -1.63 7.22 16.10
CA GLU A 63 -2.66 8.05 16.73
C GLU A 63 -3.69 8.54 15.71
N ILE A 64 -3.26 9.06 14.56
CA ILE A 64 -4.17 9.56 13.52
C ILE A 64 -5.00 8.42 12.91
N ILE A 65 -4.41 7.25 12.68
CA ILE A 65 -5.14 6.06 12.21
C ILE A 65 -6.25 5.67 13.19
N GLU A 66 -5.95 5.65 14.49
CA GLU A 66 -6.93 5.30 15.52
C GLU A 66 -8.02 6.38 15.70
N GLU A 67 -7.64 7.65 15.71
CA GLU A 67 -8.58 8.78 15.82
C GLU A 67 -9.56 8.81 14.65
N THR A 68 -9.08 8.56 13.45
CA THR A 68 -9.89 8.62 12.22
C THR A 68 -10.64 7.33 11.91
N GLY A 69 -10.33 6.22 12.59
CA GLY A 69 -10.91 4.90 12.29
C GLY A 69 -10.48 4.33 10.95
N MET A 70 -9.38 4.82 10.39
CA MET A 70 -8.75 4.28 9.19
C MET A 70 -7.96 3.00 9.51
N GLN A 71 -7.31 2.41 8.53
CA GLN A 71 -6.40 1.28 8.67
C GLN A 71 -5.01 1.65 8.16
N GLY A 72 -3.97 1.06 8.76
CA GLY A 72 -2.59 1.41 8.49
C GLY A 72 -1.75 0.23 7.96
N ILE A 73 -0.75 0.56 7.16
CA ILE A 73 0.40 -0.28 6.78
C ILE A 73 1.61 0.64 6.72
N VAL A 74 2.77 0.13 7.11
CA VAL A 74 4.03 0.86 6.98
C VAL A 74 4.84 0.28 5.82
N ASP A 75 5.22 1.11 4.87
CA ASP A 75 6.08 0.77 3.74
C ASP A 75 7.54 1.02 4.15
N VAL A 76 8.31 -0.06 4.34
CA VAL A 76 9.70 -0.04 4.79
C VAL A 76 10.61 -0.16 3.59
N VAL A 77 11.25 0.96 3.21
CA VAL A 77 12.10 1.03 2.01
C VAL A 77 13.57 0.81 2.37
N GLY A 78 14.23 -0.16 1.73
CA GLY A 78 15.66 -0.42 1.95
C GLY A 78 16.34 -1.10 0.79
N GLY A 79 17.61 -0.71 0.51
CA GLY A 79 18.41 -1.25 -0.59
C GLY A 79 19.24 -2.47 -0.22
N TYR A 80 19.54 -2.67 1.06
CA TYR A 80 20.45 -3.69 1.58
C TYR A 80 19.72 -4.69 2.46
N PRO A 81 19.87 -6.01 2.26
CA PRO A 81 19.06 -7.03 2.94
C PRO A 81 19.09 -6.96 4.46
N GLU A 82 20.31 -6.86 5.05
CA GLU A 82 20.48 -6.81 6.50
C GLU A 82 19.95 -5.50 7.12
N ALA A 83 20.07 -4.39 6.38
CA ALA A 83 19.52 -3.10 6.80
C ALA A 83 17.99 -3.15 6.77
N LEU A 84 17.42 -3.62 5.66
CA LEU A 84 15.98 -3.76 5.47
C LEU A 84 15.35 -4.66 6.54
N LEU A 85 16.00 -5.78 6.91
CA LEU A 85 15.55 -6.64 8.01
C LEU A 85 15.48 -5.87 9.33
N LYS A 86 16.58 -5.21 9.73
CA LYS A 86 16.65 -4.41 10.98
C LYS A 86 15.62 -3.28 11.03
N GLU A 87 15.38 -2.64 9.90
CA GLU A 87 14.40 -1.58 9.74
C GLU A 87 12.96 -2.11 9.88
N CYS A 88 12.67 -3.29 9.30
CA CYS A 88 11.39 -3.97 9.49
C CYS A 88 11.18 -4.43 10.94
N GLU A 89 12.20 -5.01 11.58
CA GLU A 89 12.14 -5.40 13.00
C GLU A 89 11.84 -4.17 13.87
N PHE A 90 12.53 -3.06 13.65
CA PHE A 90 12.30 -1.84 14.40
C PHE A 90 10.87 -1.30 14.22
N VAL A 91 10.36 -1.27 12.99
CA VAL A 91 8.97 -0.87 12.73
C VAL A 91 7.99 -1.80 13.43
N ALA A 92 8.25 -3.10 13.40
CA ALA A 92 7.40 -4.10 14.06
C ALA A 92 7.38 -3.99 15.59
N ASP A 93 8.47 -3.50 16.19
CA ASP A 93 8.56 -3.23 17.63
C ASP A 93 7.76 -1.97 18.03
N VAL A 94 7.60 -1.00 17.12
CA VAL A 94 6.93 0.28 17.44
C VAL A 94 5.42 0.22 17.16
N VAL A 95 4.99 -0.46 16.10
CA VAL A 95 3.57 -0.51 15.70
C VAL A 95 3.13 -1.93 15.35
N ASP A 96 1.85 -2.24 15.62
CA ASP A 96 1.25 -3.57 15.33
C ASP A 96 0.73 -3.72 13.90
N TYR A 97 0.87 -2.72 13.05
CA TYR A 97 0.43 -2.79 11.65
C TYR A 97 1.28 -3.77 10.84
N PRO A 98 0.72 -4.37 9.77
CA PRO A 98 1.55 -5.02 8.77
C PRO A 98 2.46 -4.01 8.08
N PHE A 99 3.52 -4.51 7.46
CA PHE A 99 4.48 -3.67 6.75
C PHE A 99 4.87 -4.28 5.40
N LEU A 100 5.12 -3.40 4.42
CA LEU A 100 5.69 -3.77 3.14
C LEU A 100 7.20 -3.89 3.31
N VAL A 101 7.77 -4.97 2.79
CA VAL A 101 9.22 -5.17 2.66
C VAL A 101 9.61 -4.68 1.27
N ASP A 102 9.92 -3.38 1.16
CA ASP A 102 10.16 -2.69 -0.11
C ASP A 102 11.65 -2.57 -0.40
N GLY A 103 12.19 -3.63 -0.98
CA GLY A 103 13.58 -3.67 -1.44
C GLY A 103 13.72 -3.25 -2.91
N LEU A 104 14.91 -2.77 -3.28
CA LEU A 104 15.22 -2.38 -4.66
C LEU A 104 15.01 -3.51 -5.68
N ASN A 105 15.22 -4.76 -5.26
CA ASN A 105 15.08 -5.97 -6.08
C ASN A 105 14.95 -7.21 -5.19
N ASP A 106 14.78 -8.37 -5.81
CA ASP A 106 14.65 -9.65 -5.09
C ASP A 106 15.89 -10.02 -4.27
N ALA A 107 17.09 -9.54 -4.66
CA ALA A 107 18.33 -9.79 -3.90
C ALA A 107 18.35 -9.05 -2.55
N SER A 108 17.60 -7.96 -2.39
CA SER A 108 17.40 -7.31 -1.09
C SER A 108 16.16 -7.83 -0.35
N ARG A 109 15.06 -8.08 -1.05
CA ARG A 109 13.77 -8.48 -0.46
C ARG A 109 13.78 -9.91 0.10
N ILE A 110 14.28 -10.89 -0.68
CA ILE A 110 14.20 -12.32 -0.30
C ILE A 110 14.97 -12.64 0.97
N PRO A 111 16.25 -12.22 1.15
CA PRO A 111 16.96 -12.46 2.40
C PRO A 111 16.34 -11.74 3.59
N ALA A 112 15.76 -10.54 3.39
CA ALA A 112 15.03 -9.85 4.45
C ALA A 112 13.77 -10.64 4.88
N MET A 113 13.00 -11.20 3.92
CA MET A 113 11.86 -12.08 4.23
C MET A 113 12.28 -13.36 4.95
N GLU A 114 13.43 -13.93 4.62
CA GLU A 114 14.00 -15.09 5.32
C GLU A 114 14.33 -14.76 6.78
N GLY A 115 15.01 -13.63 7.02
CA GLY A 115 15.29 -13.15 8.38
C GLY A 115 14.00 -12.86 9.17
N LEU A 116 12.99 -12.26 8.55
CA LEU A 116 11.68 -12.01 9.19
C LEU A 116 10.97 -13.31 9.61
N LYS A 117 11.14 -14.41 8.86
CA LYS A 117 10.68 -15.73 9.27
C LYS A 117 11.36 -16.21 10.55
N GLU A 118 12.69 -16.05 10.65
CA GLU A 118 13.47 -16.47 11.80
C GLU A 118 13.07 -15.75 13.09
N VAL A 119 12.71 -14.45 12.98
CA VAL A 119 12.26 -13.64 14.13
C VAL A 119 10.75 -13.66 14.36
N GLY A 120 9.98 -14.46 13.59
CA GLY A 120 8.54 -14.65 13.79
C GLY A 120 7.65 -13.50 13.32
N LEU A 121 8.12 -12.65 12.40
CA LEU A 121 7.40 -11.48 11.88
C LEU A 121 6.78 -11.69 10.49
N LEU A 122 6.95 -12.88 9.89
CA LEU A 122 6.54 -13.15 8.52
C LEU A 122 5.03 -12.96 8.27
N ASP A 123 4.18 -13.27 9.25
CA ASP A 123 2.73 -13.14 9.11
C ASP A 123 2.25 -11.68 9.03
N ARG A 124 3.09 -10.71 9.40
CA ARG A 124 2.85 -9.27 9.26
C ARG A 124 3.54 -8.66 8.04
N ALA A 125 4.47 -9.39 7.43
CA ALA A 125 5.26 -8.93 6.31
C ALA A 125 4.53 -9.12 4.97
N ILE A 126 4.59 -8.12 4.11
CA ILE A 126 4.07 -8.15 2.75
C ILE A 126 5.24 -7.92 1.80
N LEU A 127 5.53 -8.89 0.94
CA LEU A 127 6.56 -8.72 -0.08
C LEU A 127 6.18 -7.60 -1.06
N ASN A 128 7.00 -6.59 -1.21
CA ASN A 128 6.83 -5.54 -2.22
C ASN A 128 8.02 -5.53 -3.18
N SER A 129 7.90 -6.24 -4.33
CA SER A 129 6.74 -6.87 -4.96
C SER A 129 7.10 -8.15 -5.75
N ILE A 130 6.07 -8.83 -6.25
CA ILE A 130 6.19 -9.75 -7.40
C ILE A 130 5.94 -8.91 -8.66
N ASP A 131 6.88 -8.90 -9.59
CA ASP A 131 6.89 -8.07 -10.78
C ASP A 131 7.36 -8.84 -12.04
N GLU A 132 7.57 -8.12 -13.17
CA GLU A 132 8.06 -8.71 -14.43
C GLU A 132 9.40 -9.43 -14.24
N ALA A 133 10.30 -8.87 -13.40
CA ALA A 133 11.66 -9.37 -13.19
C ALA A 133 11.74 -10.57 -12.24
N THR A 134 10.71 -10.86 -11.45
CA THR A 134 10.71 -11.97 -10.49
C THR A 134 10.84 -13.30 -11.21
N THR A 135 11.91 -14.06 -10.94
CA THR A 135 12.26 -15.32 -11.60
C THR A 135 11.61 -16.53 -10.93
N ASP A 136 11.53 -17.66 -11.67
CA ASP A 136 11.03 -18.93 -11.11
C ASP A 136 11.87 -19.43 -9.92
N GLU A 137 13.18 -19.15 -9.90
CA GLU A 137 14.06 -19.45 -8.75
C GLU A 137 13.63 -18.65 -7.52
N ASN A 138 13.39 -17.35 -7.68
CA ASN A 138 12.94 -16.48 -6.60
C ASN A 138 11.55 -16.87 -6.09
N LEU A 139 10.63 -17.26 -6.97
CA LEU A 139 9.31 -17.78 -6.58
C LEU A 139 9.43 -19.08 -5.76
N ALA A 140 10.37 -19.96 -6.10
CA ALA A 140 10.64 -21.18 -5.33
C ALA A 140 11.17 -20.86 -3.93
N LYS A 141 12.09 -19.89 -3.80
CA LYS A 141 12.60 -19.40 -2.51
C LYS A 141 11.48 -18.79 -1.65
N LEU A 142 10.65 -17.91 -2.22
CA LEU A 142 9.52 -17.32 -1.51
C LEU A 142 8.55 -18.38 -0.96
N ARG A 143 8.29 -19.44 -1.74
CA ARG A 143 7.49 -20.58 -1.31
C ARG A 143 8.15 -21.36 -0.16
N GLU A 144 9.46 -21.59 -0.20
CA GLU A 144 10.23 -22.29 0.85
C GLU A 144 10.26 -21.48 2.15
N ILE A 145 10.44 -20.17 2.06
CA ILE A 145 10.32 -19.25 3.19
C ILE A 145 8.91 -19.31 3.79
N GLY A 146 7.89 -19.49 2.98
CA GLY A 146 6.49 -19.52 3.38
C GLY A 146 5.82 -18.15 3.36
N VAL A 147 6.25 -17.27 2.44
CA VAL A 147 5.67 -15.93 2.26
C VAL A 147 4.21 -16.07 1.80
N LYS A 148 3.28 -15.47 2.54
CA LYS A 148 1.84 -15.56 2.26
C LYS A 148 1.26 -14.32 1.60
N SER A 149 1.88 -13.17 1.77
CA SER A 149 1.33 -11.88 1.36
C SER A 149 2.29 -11.15 0.41
N ALA A 150 1.79 -10.70 -0.74
CA ALA A 150 2.59 -9.97 -1.71
C ALA A 150 1.79 -8.91 -2.48
N VAL A 151 2.49 -7.84 -2.84
CA VAL A 151 2.06 -6.88 -3.85
C VAL A 151 2.34 -7.45 -5.23
N LEU A 152 1.35 -7.43 -6.13
CA LEU A 152 1.52 -7.69 -7.56
C LEU A 152 1.66 -6.34 -8.26
N LEU A 153 2.88 -6.02 -8.70
CA LEU A 153 3.20 -4.71 -9.27
C LEU A 153 3.06 -4.74 -10.80
N THR A 154 2.09 -4.01 -11.35
CA THR A 154 1.85 -3.96 -12.79
C THR A 154 2.76 -2.95 -13.52
N PHE A 155 4.02 -2.84 -13.08
CA PHE A 155 5.02 -1.98 -13.69
C PHE A 155 5.73 -2.72 -14.84
N GLY A 156 5.87 -2.04 -15.98
CA GLY A 156 6.63 -2.54 -17.12
C GLY A 156 6.46 -1.66 -18.35
N ASN A 157 7.47 -1.56 -19.19
CA ASN A 157 7.45 -0.72 -20.39
C ASN A 157 6.39 -1.15 -21.43
N LYS A 158 5.93 -2.41 -21.35
CA LYS A 158 4.92 -2.99 -22.26
C LYS A 158 3.49 -2.84 -21.75
N TYR A 159 3.33 -2.53 -20.44
CA TYR A 159 2.05 -2.57 -19.73
C TYR A 159 1.63 -1.17 -19.26
N ILE A 160 1.44 -0.26 -20.23
CA ILE A 160 1.09 1.14 -19.94
C ILE A 160 -0.42 1.33 -19.81
N PHE A 161 -1.20 0.70 -20.70
CA PHE A 161 -2.65 0.90 -20.75
C PHE A 161 -3.42 -0.09 -19.86
N PRO A 162 -4.62 0.27 -19.39
CA PRO A 162 -5.39 -0.54 -18.44
C PRO A 162 -5.57 -2.00 -18.87
N HIS A 163 -6.00 -2.26 -20.09
CA HIS A 163 -6.21 -3.62 -20.59
C HIS A 163 -4.91 -4.44 -20.63
N GLN A 164 -3.76 -3.82 -20.97
CA GLN A 164 -2.47 -4.50 -20.95
C GLN A 164 -2.07 -4.91 -19.52
N LYS A 165 -2.32 -4.04 -18.53
CA LYS A 165 -2.07 -4.34 -17.12
C LYS A 165 -2.96 -5.50 -16.63
N ILE A 166 -4.22 -5.58 -17.07
CA ILE A 166 -5.10 -6.70 -16.76
C ILE A 166 -4.61 -8.01 -17.40
N GLU A 167 -4.17 -7.96 -18.65
CA GLU A 167 -3.57 -9.13 -19.31
C GLU A 167 -2.30 -9.59 -18.59
N PHE A 168 -1.44 -8.66 -18.19
CA PHE A 168 -0.24 -8.94 -17.41
C PHE A 168 -0.55 -9.59 -16.06
N LEU A 169 -1.55 -9.06 -15.34
CA LEU A 169 -2.03 -9.67 -14.10
C LEU A 169 -2.50 -11.12 -14.32
N LYS A 170 -3.37 -11.35 -15.32
CA LYS A 170 -3.96 -12.66 -15.58
C LYS A 170 -2.95 -13.70 -16.08
N ASN A 171 -2.06 -13.29 -16.95
CA ASN A 171 -1.19 -14.21 -17.68
C ASN A 171 0.17 -14.42 -17.01
N GLU A 172 0.63 -13.49 -16.18
CA GLU A 172 1.96 -13.55 -15.57
C GLU A 172 1.95 -13.38 -14.05
N LEU A 173 1.46 -12.26 -13.50
CA LEU A 173 1.65 -11.95 -12.07
C LEU A 173 0.85 -12.88 -11.14
N ILE A 174 -0.42 -13.16 -11.45
CA ILE A 174 -1.23 -14.09 -10.66
C ILE A 174 -0.66 -15.51 -10.75
N PRO A 175 -0.30 -16.06 -11.93
CA PRO A 175 0.40 -17.34 -12.01
C PRO A 175 1.72 -17.39 -11.24
N LYS A 176 2.54 -16.32 -11.27
CA LYS A 176 3.77 -16.22 -10.45
C LYS A 176 3.46 -16.30 -8.96
N ALA A 177 2.49 -15.53 -8.47
CA ALA A 177 2.07 -15.56 -7.08
C ALA A 177 1.56 -16.93 -6.64
N GLN A 178 0.79 -17.61 -7.50
CA GLN A 178 0.33 -18.98 -7.26
C GLN A 178 1.49 -19.98 -7.17
N LYS A 179 2.52 -19.88 -8.04
CA LYS A 179 3.73 -20.71 -7.95
C LYS A 179 4.47 -20.53 -6.62
N ALA A 180 4.46 -19.33 -6.06
CA ALA A 180 5.05 -19.02 -4.76
C ALA A 180 4.13 -19.32 -3.56
N ASN A 181 2.92 -19.86 -3.78
CA ASN A 181 1.89 -20.11 -2.76
C ASN A 181 1.45 -18.83 -2.01
N ILE A 182 1.45 -17.67 -2.69
CA ILE A 182 0.93 -16.44 -2.12
C ILE A 182 -0.59 -16.53 -1.97
N GLU A 183 -1.08 -16.38 -0.77
CA GLU A 183 -2.50 -16.42 -0.42
C GLU A 183 -3.15 -15.02 -0.53
N ASN A 184 -2.45 -14.00 -0.02
CA ASN A 184 -2.89 -12.62 0.06
C ASN A 184 -2.26 -11.79 -1.06
N MET A 185 -2.97 -11.67 -2.17
CA MET A 185 -2.55 -10.88 -3.33
C MET A 185 -3.20 -9.50 -3.27
N ILE A 186 -2.40 -8.44 -3.26
CA ILE A 186 -2.86 -7.06 -3.43
C ILE A 186 -2.20 -6.46 -4.68
N VAL A 187 -2.95 -5.70 -5.47
CA VAL A 187 -2.50 -5.22 -6.79
C VAL A 187 -2.11 -3.75 -6.70
N ASP A 188 -0.84 -3.44 -7.03
CA ASP A 188 -0.41 -2.07 -7.32
C ASP A 188 -0.44 -1.82 -8.82
N THR A 189 -1.25 -0.83 -9.23
CA THR A 189 -1.42 -0.51 -10.66
C THR A 189 -0.31 0.38 -11.22
N ALA A 190 0.71 0.71 -10.44
CA ALA A 190 1.97 1.37 -10.84
C ALA A 190 1.80 2.74 -11.51
N VAL A 191 1.77 3.81 -10.71
CA VAL A 191 1.75 5.18 -11.22
C VAL A 191 3.14 5.63 -11.68
N LEU A 192 3.23 6.32 -12.83
CA LEU A 192 4.47 6.84 -13.39
C LEU A 192 4.60 8.36 -13.21
N ASP A 193 3.52 9.08 -13.53
CA ASP A 193 3.45 10.54 -13.54
C ASP A 193 2.02 11.04 -13.29
N LEU A 194 1.82 12.35 -13.29
CA LEU A 194 0.48 12.94 -13.06
C LEU A 194 -0.58 12.48 -14.05
N PRO A 195 -0.35 12.48 -15.37
CA PRO A 195 -1.33 11.97 -16.33
C PRO A 195 -1.70 10.50 -16.12
N SER A 196 -0.75 9.66 -15.70
CA SER A 196 -0.97 8.23 -15.50
C SER A 196 -1.89 7.91 -14.31
N ILE A 197 -2.17 8.85 -13.41
CA ILE A 197 -3.18 8.67 -12.35
C ILE A 197 -4.54 8.28 -12.96
N GLY A 198 -4.95 8.94 -14.06
CA GLY A 198 -6.21 8.61 -14.75
C GLY A 198 -6.20 7.19 -15.35
N ILE A 199 -5.07 6.76 -15.91
CA ILE A 199 -4.86 5.41 -16.43
C ILE A 199 -4.99 4.38 -15.30
N ASN A 200 -4.38 4.65 -14.15
CA ASN A 200 -4.40 3.73 -13.01
C ASN A 200 -5.76 3.68 -12.31
N VAL A 201 -6.50 4.76 -12.30
CA VAL A 201 -7.91 4.78 -11.86
C VAL A 201 -8.76 3.85 -12.72
N GLU A 202 -8.61 3.88 -14.03
CA GLU A 202 -9.32 2.94 -14.91
C GLU A 202 -8.83 1.50 -14.74
N THR A 203 -7.51 1.30 -14.56
CA THR A 203 -6.96 -0.02 -14.23
C THR A 203 -7.54 -0.56 -12.92
N THR A 204 -7.66 0.28 -11.88
CA THR A 204 -8.32 -0.10 -10.63
C THR A 204 -9.74 -0.62 -10.87
N ARG A 205 -10.54 0.12 -11.66
CA ARG A 205 -11.91 -0.31 -11.98
C ARG A 205 -11.96 -1.66 -12.69
N LEU A 206 -11.03 -1.90 -13.62
CA LEU A 206 -10.94 -3.19 -14.31
C LEU A 206 -10.49 -4.31 -13.38
N VAL A 207 -9.48 -4.10 -12.51
CA VAL A 207 -9.09 -5.08 -11.49
C VAL A 207 -10.28 -5.46 -10.61
N LYS A 208 -11.03 -4.48 -10.13
CA LYS A 208 -12.22 -4.70 -9.29
C LYS A 208 -13.34 -5.42 -10.06
N SER A 209 -13.61 -5.01 -11.29
CA SER A 209 -14.73 -5.57 -12.07
C SER A 209 -14.45 -6.96 -12.65
N GLU A 210 -13.19 -7.27 -13.01
CA GLU A 210 -12.83 -8.52 -13.67
C GLU A 210 -12.21 -9.56 -12.73
N LEU A 211 -11.39 -9.10 -11.75
CA LEU A 211 -10.61 -9.97 -10.88
C LEU A 211 -11.14 -9.98 -9.44
N GLY A 212 -11.75 -8.89 -8.99
CA GLY A 212 -12.23 -8.73 -7.61
C GLY A 212 -11.10 -8.70 -6.58
N LEU A 213 -9.86 -8.40 -6.98
CA LEU A 213 -8.71 -8.33 -6.09
C LEU A 213 -8.60 -6.97 -5.40
N PRO A 214 -8.09 -6.92 -4.15
CA PRO A 214 -7.70 -5.68 -3.52
C PRO A 214 -6.70 -4.92 -4.38
N THR A 215 -6.93 -3.63 -4.59
CA THR A 215 -6.10 -2.84 -5.51
C THR A 215 -5.92 -1.40 -5.06
N GLY A 216 -4.80 -0.82 -5.43
CA GLY A 216 -4.44 0.56 -5.19
C GLY A 216 -3.15 0.94 -5.91
N PHE A 217 -2.56 2.05 -5.54
CA PHE A 217 -1.25 2.52 -6.04
C PHE A 217 -0.76 3.72 -5.21
N ALA A 218 0.39 4.31 -5.60
CA ALA A 218 1.07 5.40 -4.92
C ALA A 218 0.86 6.77 -5.64
N PRO A 219 -0.31 7.44 -5.57
CA PRO A 219 -0.52 8.72 -6.25
C PRO A 219 0.46 9.80 -5.82
N ALA A 220 0.97 9.71 -4.59
CA ALA A 220 1.96 10.64 -4.05
C ALA A 220 3.22 10.74 -4.92
N ASN A 221 3.68 9.63 -5.51
CA ASN A 221 4.86 9.62 -6.37
C ASN A 221 4.71 10.56 -7.58
N ALA A 222 3.52 10.63 -8.17
CA ALA A 222 3.23 11.53 -9.28
C ALA A 222 3.20 13.01 -8.85
N ILE A 223 2.77 13.30 -7.62
CA ILE A 223 2.64 14.68 -7.10
C ILE A 223 4.00 15.34 -6.89
N TYR A 224 5.08 14.58 -6.64
CA TYR A 224 6.43 15.18 -6.55
C TYR A 224 6.86 15.90 -7.83
N GLY A 225 6.41 15.45 -9.00
CA GLY A 225 6.64 16.11 -10.30
C GLY A 225 5.76 17.33 -10.58
N TRP A 226 4.75 17.61 -9.76
CA TRP A 226 3.80 18.67 -10.02
C TRP A 226 4.42 20.06 -9.82
N LYS A 227 4.34 20.91 -10.85
CA LYS A 227 4.98 22.24 -10.85
C LYS A 227 4.58 23.16 -9.68
N PHE A 228 3.36 23.00 -9.16
CA PHE A 228 2.88 23.81 -8.04
C PHE A 228 3.48 23.39 -6.69
N VAL A 229 3.98 22.17 -6.55
CA VAL A 229 4.78 21.77 -5.37
C VAL A 229 6.07 22.59 -5.33
N LYS A 230 6.74 22.79 -6.47
CA LYS A 230 7.93 23.65 -6.56
C LYS A 230 7.63 25.11 -6.25
N LYS A 231 6.44 25.61 -6.64
CA LYS A 231 6.05 27.02 -6.47
C LYS A 231 5.54 27.34 -5.07
N TYR A 232 4.74 26.46 -4.46
CA TYR A 232 4.00 26.74 -3.23
C TYR A 232 4.39 25.83 -2.06
N GLY A 233 5.34 24.88 -2.24
CA GLY A 233 5.89 24.03 -1.19
C GLY A 233 4.92 22.98 -0.64
N ASP A 234 5.14 22.58 0.61
CA ASP A 234 4.45 21.45 1.25
C ASP A 234 2.94 21.62 1.39
N LYS A 235 2.42 22.86 1.48
CA LYS A 235 0.96 23.09 1.48
C LYS A 235 0.30 22.60 0.20
N SER A 236 0.91 22.91 -0.96
CA SER A 236 0.44 22.40 -2.25
C SER A 236 0.65 20.90 -2.38
N ARG A 237 1.74 20.37 -1.84
CA ARG A 237 2.02 18.94 -1.84
C ARG A 237 0.93 18.18 -1.07
N CYS A 238 0.62 18.57 0.17
CA CYS A 238 -0.47 17.99 0.95
C CYS A 238 -1.81 18.03 0.21
N GLY A 239 -2.18 19.20 -0.34
CA GLY A 239 -3.41 19.35 -1.11
C GLY A 239 -3.43 18.47 -2.36
N GLY A 240 -2.31 18.39 -3.10
CA GLY A 240 -2.16 17.55 -4.28
C GLY A 240 -2.28 16.05 -3.95
N ILE A 241 -1.59 15.59 -2.91
CA ILE A 241 -1.67 14.21 -2.44
C ILE A 241 -3.11 13.88 -2.02
N ALA A 242 -3.71 14.66 -1.13
CA ALA A 242 -5.06 14.40 -0.63
C ALA A 242 -6.11 14.40 -1.76
N SER A 243 -6.06 15.36 -2.70
CA SER A 243 -7.02 15.43 -3.81
C SER A 243 -6.86 14.28 -4.81
N SER A 244 -5.62 13.89 -5.14
CA SER A 244 -5.36 12.74 -6.01
C SER A 244 -5.85 11.44 -5.37
N MET A 245 -5.61 11.24 -4.07
CA MET A 245 -6.09 10.07 -3.34
C MET A 245 -7.61 10.03 -3.23
N ALA A 246 -8.26 11.16 -2.98
CA ALA A 246 -9.73 11.23 -2.98
C ALA A 246 -10.32 10.77 -4.32
N TYR A 247 -9.68 11.16 -5.43
CA TYR A 247 -10.04 10.70 -6.78
C TYR A 247 -9.86 9.19 -6.93
N CYS A 248 -8.75 8.64 -6.47
CA CYS A 248 -8.45 7.20 -6.50
C CYS A 248 -9.43 6.37 -5.64
N VAL A 249 -9.68 6.82 -4.41
CA VAL A 249 -10.60 6.15 -3.47
C VAL A 249 -12.03 6.08 -4.03
N ASN A 250 -12.49 7.17 -4.66
CA ASN A 250 -13.79 7.17 -5.33
C ASN A 250 -13.84 6.28 -6.57
N ALA A 251 -12.69 5.89 -7.12
CA ALA A 251 -12.60 4.93 -8.23
C ALA A 251 -12.58 3.47 -7.77
N GLY A 252 -12.44 3.22 -6.47
CA GLY A 252 -12.47 1.88 -5.87
C GLY A 252 -11.13 1.39 -5.32
N ASN A 253 -10.13 2.28 -5.14
CA ASN A 253 -8.89 1.90 -4.47
C ASN A 253 -9.18 1.44 -3.04
N ASP A 254 -8.63 0.28 -2.69
CA ASP A 254 -8.72 -0.32 -1.35
C ASP A 254 -7.58 0.16 -0.44
N PHE A 255 -6.46 0.58 -1.04
CA PHE A 255 -5.33 1.19 -0.35
C PHE A 255 -4.73 2.33 -1.18
N VAL A 256 -4.01 3.21 -0.52
CA VAL A 256 -3.23 4.28 -1.15
C VAL A 256 -1.92 4.48 -0.40
N LEU A 257 -0.80 4.56 -1.15
CA LEU A 257 0.50 4.93 -0.60
C LEU A 257 0.62 6.46 -0.68
N PHE A 258 0.66 7.13 0.46
CA PHE A 258 0.74 8.60 0.51
C PHE A 258 2.18 9.13 0.62
N GLY A 259 3.16 8.21 0.56
CA GLY A 259 4.57 8.54 0.65
C GLY A 259 5.02 8.81 2.08
N PRO A 260 5.93 9.76 2.31
CA PRO A 260 6.53 10.02 3.61
C PRO A 260 5.55 10.13 4.76
N VAL A 261 5.82 9.39 5.85
CA VAL A 261 4.99 9.34 7.07
C VAL A 261 4.66 10.73 7.64
N LYS A 262 5.56 11.71 7.50
CA LYS A 262 5.34 13.10 7.92
C LYS A 262 4.11 13.78 7.31
N PHE A 263 3.56 13.26 6.22
CA PHE A 263 2.33 13.79 5.59
C PHE A 263 1.05 13.20 6.20
N ALA A 264 1.14 12.27 7.14
CA ALA A 264 0.00 11.64 7.79
C ALA A 264 -1.05 12.65 8.27
N LYS A 265 -0.62 13.68 9.01
CA LYS A 265 -1.49 14.73 9.59
C LYS A 265 -2.31 15.50 8.56
N CYS A 266 -1.81 15.66 7.35
CA CYS A 266 -2.54 16.42 6.33
C CYS A 266 -3.34 15.54 5.36
N VAL A 267 -2.97 14.27 5.22
CA VAL A 267 -3.58 13.37 4.22
C VAL A 267 -4.63 12.47 4.83
N ILE A 268 -4.34 11.82 5.97
CA ILE A 268 -5.25 10.83 6.56
C ILE A 268 -6.60 11.42 6.94
N PRO A 269 -6.70 12.59 7.62
CA PRO A 269 -8.00 13.20 7.93
C PRO A 269 -8.83 13.50 6.67
N ALA A 270 -8.19 13.98 5.59
CA ALA A 270 -8.87 14.26 4.34
C ALA A 270 -9.45 12.99 3.69
N ILE A 271 -8.70 11.89 3.72
CA ILE A 271 -9.15 10.61 3.13
C ILE A 271 -10.15 9.91 4.04
N SER A 272 -10.05 10.06 5.35
CA SER A 272 -11.05 9.55 6.29
C SER A 272 -12.43 10.15 6.05
N LEU A 273 -12.50 11.44 5.70
CA LEU A 273 -13.74 12.10 5.29
C LEU A 273 -14.37 11.41 4.08
N ILE A 274 -13.59 11.14 3.03
CA ILE A 274 -14.06 10.46 1.81
C ILE A 274 -14.50 9.02 2.12
N SER A 275 -13.70 8.29 2.91
CA SER A 275 -14.03 6.92 3.34
C SER A 275 -15.33 6.88 4.16
N GLY A 276 -15.52 7.83 5.08
CA GLY A 276 -16.75 7.97 5.86
C GLY A 276 -17.99 8.27 5.01
N ILE A 277 -17.87 9.17 4.03
CA ILE A 277 -18.95 9.47 3.06
C ILE A 277 -19.32 8.20 2.28
N ASN A 278 -18.34 7.43 1.81
CA ASN A 278 -18.56 6.18 1.09
C ASN A 278 -19.26 5.12 1.96
N SER A 279 -18.82 4.96 3.21
CA SER A 279 -19.43 4.03 4.17
C SER A 279 -20.86 4.44 4.53
N TYR A 280 -21.14 5.75 4.69
CA TYR A 280 -22.50 6.25 4.93
C TYR A 280 -23.43 5.91 3.77
N TYR A 281 -23.02 6.18 2.53
CA TYR A 281 -23.79 5.87 1.33
C TYR A 281 -24.08 4.36 1.24
N ARG A 282 -23.05 3.51 1.42
CA ARG A 282 -23.20 2.05 1.41
C ARG A 282 -24.24 1.60 2.43
N ARG A 283 -24.14 2.07 3.67
CA ARG A 283 -25.03 1.69 4.77
C ARG A 283 -26.46 2.22 4.55
N ARG A 284 -26.62 3.50 4.20
CA ARG A 284 -27.93 4.17 4.17
C ARG A 284 -28.67 3.99 2.87
N ILE A 285 -27.98 4.06 1.75
CA ILE A 285 -28.61 4.02 0.42
C ILE A 285 -28.64 2.59 -0.12
N LEU A 286 -27.50 1.90 -0.12
CA LEU A 286 -27.42 0.54 -0.63
C LEU A 286 -27.94 -0.51 0.37
N ARG A 287 -28.15 -0.15 1.63
CA ARG A 287 -28.59 -1.05 2.70
C ARG A 287 -27.66 -2.26 2.90
N LYS A 288 -26.35 -2.07 2.71
CA LYS A 288 -25.31 -3.09 2.85
C LYS A 288 -24.52 -2.89 4.16
N SER A 289 -23.91 -3.97 4.65
CA SER A 289 -23.02 -3.93 5.80
C SER A 289 -21.77 -3.09 5.54
N ILE A 290 -21.21 -2.55 6.60
CA ILE A 290 -19.92 -1.88 6.66
C ILE A 290 -19.12 -2.46 7.82
N SER A 291 -17.80 -2.32 7.77
CA SER A 291 -16.90 -2.74 8.85
C SER A 291 -17.23 -2.05 10.17
N ASP A 292 -16.95 -2.74 11.27
CA ASP A 292 -17.05 -2.14 12.62
C ASP A 292 -16.01 -1.04 12.83
N ARG A 293 -14.82 -1.22 12.30
CA ARG A 293 -13.79 -0.17 12.16
C ARG A 293 -14.15 0.67 10.93
N THR A 294 -14.57 1.89 11.12
CA THR A 294 -14.94 2.80 10.03
C THR A 294 -14.85 4.25 10.48
N PRO A 295 -14.35 5.15 9.61
CA PRO A 295 -14.38 6.60 9.85
C PRO A 295 -15.76 7.14 10.19
N LEU A 296 -16.80 6.55 9.61
CA LEU A 296 -18.19 6.97 9.86
C LEU A 296 -18.56 6.99 11.37
N LYS A 297 -17.94 6.14 12.19
CA LYS A 297 -18.20 6.07 13.64
C LYS A 297 -17.28 6.98 14.46
N LYS A 298 -16.23 7.52 13.86
CA LYS A 298 -15.17 8.27 14.55
C LYS A 298 -15.21 9.77 14.27
N ILE A 299 -15.54 10.17 13.04
CA ILE A 299 -15.40 11.55 12.57
C ILE A 299 -16.75 12.26 12.30
N PHE A 300 -17.86 11.53 12.46
CA PHE A 300 -19.23 12.11 12.33
C PHE A 300 -20.05 11.94 13.59
#